data_0661abb6309b99ece8fe2932d7275fa6
#
_entry.id   0661abb6309b99ece8fe2932d7275fa6
#
_cell.length_a   1.000
_cell.length_b   1.000
_cell.length_c   1.000
_cell.angle_alpha   90.00
_cell.angle_beta   90.00
_cell.angle_gamma   90.00
#
_symmetry.space_group_name_H-M   'P 1'
#
loop_
_entity.id
_entity.type
_entity.pdbx_description
1 polymer ?
#
loop_
_entity_poly.entity_id
_entity_poly.type
_entity_poly.pdbx_seq_one_letter_code
_entity_poly.pdbx_strand_id
1 'polypeptide(L)'
;MNYHEVLSRGTKILRLNNIKSFNLDSEILLASSIKLNRANLLLNLNNKIKKKNKKTFFNLINRRKKNEPIAYILGYKEFWKKNFKINKSALIPRPDTEILVEQVLKELKKNDSKQILDIGTGSGCIILSVLNERKKSFGYGIDISKKAINLAKSNAKIQ
;
A
#
# COMPACT_ATOMS: atom_id res chain seq x y z
N MET A 1 -16.18 -19.16 -15.49
CA MET A 1 -15.09 -19.34 -14.49
C MET A 1 -15.53 -18.70 -13.19
N ASN A 2 -15.25 -19.37 -12.07
CA ASN A 2 -15.45 -18.83 -10.73
C ASN A 2 -14.13 -18.22 -10.19
N TYR A 3 -14.18 -17.60 -8.99
CA TYR A 3 -13.00 -16.99 -8.39
C TYR A 3 -11.90 -18.02 -8.10
N HIS A 4 -12.24 -19.22 -7.66
CA HIS A 4 -11.28 -20.29 -7.39
C HIS A 4 -10.46 -20.65 -8.63
N GLU A 5 -11.12 -20.88 -9.76
CA GLU A 5 -10.45 -21.24 -11.03
C GLU A 5 -9.51 -20.13 -11.51
N VAL A 6 -9.94 -18.86 -11.39
CA VAL A 6 -9.13 -17.70 -11.80
C VAL A 6 -7.95 -17.51 -10.87
N LEU A 7 -8.17 -17.64 -9.55
CA LEU A 7 -7.13 -17.59 -8.54
C LEU A 7 -6.06 -18.65 -8.77
N SER A 8 -6.47 -19.91 -8.94
CA SER A 8 -5.56 -21.04 -9.21
C SER A 8 -4.66 -20.80 -10.42
N ARG A 9 -5.22 -20.25 -11.51
CA ARG A 9 -4.42 -19.88 -12.70
C ARG A 9 -3.41 -18.77 -12.40
N GLY A 10 -3.80 -17.70 -11.68
CA GLY A 10 -2.91 -16.62 -11.29
C GLY A 10 -1.76 -17.11 -10.41
N THR A 11 -2.10 -17.92 -9.41
CA THR A 11 -1.15 -18.57 -8.50
C THR A 11 -0.12 -19.42 -9.25
N LYS A 12 -0.57 -20.26 -10.21
CA LYS A 12 0.31 -21.05 -11.07
C LYS A 12 1.27 -20.18 -11.87
N ILE A 13 0.78 -19.08 -12.48
CA ILE A 13 1.62 -18.13 -13.23
C ILE A 13 2.71 -17.55 -12.34
N LEU A 14 2.36 -17.04 -11.15
CA LEU A 14 3.34 -16.42 -10.24
C LEU A 14 4.36 -17.45 -9.73
N ARG A 15 3.93 -18.66 -9.38
CA ARG A 15 4.80 -19.75 -8.94
C ARG A 15 5.83 -20.13 -10.01
N LEU A 16 5.40 -20.26 -11.27
CA LEU A 16 6.28 -20.59 -12.40
C LEU A 16 7.27 -19.46 -12.73
N ASN A 17 7.03 -18.23 -12.25
CA ASN A 17 7.93 -17.09 -12.38
C ASN A 17 8.69 -16.80 -11.06
N ASN A 18 8.85 -17.79 -10.18
CA ASN A 18 9.65 -17.74 -8.95
C ASN A 18 9.23 -16.64 -7.95
N ILE A 19 7.97 -16.23 -7.95
CA ILE A 19 7.44 -15.31 -6.95
C ILE A 19 7.18 -16.09 -5.66
N LYS A 20 8.00 -15.88 -4.61
CA LYS A 20 7.89 -16.62 -3.35
C LYS A 20 6.51 -16.48 -2.68
N SER A 21 5.91 -15.30 -2.75
CA SER A 21 4.59 -14.97 -2.16
C SER A 21 3.41 -15.25 -3.12
N PHE A 22 3.56 -16.19 -4.07
CA PHE A 22 2.63 -16.43 -5.17
C PHE A 22 1.16 -16.59 -4.74
N ASN A 23 0.87 -17.29 -3.63
CA ASN A 23 -0.48 -17.46 -3.10
C ASN A 23 -1.06 -16.13 -2.63
N LEU A 24 -0.39 -15.50 -1.66
CA LEU A 24 -0.84 -14.24 -1.06
C LEU A 24 -0.97 -13.14 -2.11
N ASP A 25 0.00 -13.01 -3.00
CA ASP A 25 -0.01 -12.00 -4.06
C ASP A 25 -1.20 -12.19 -5.01
N SER A 26 -1.49 -13.44 -5.41
CA SER A 26 -2.63 -13.74 -6.27
C SER A 26 -3.96 -13.42 -5.61
N GLU A 27 -4.13 -13.75 -4.32
CA GLU A 27 -5.33 -13.43 -3.55
C GLU A 27 -5.55 -11.91 -3.44
N ILE A 28 -4.50 -11.15 -3.10
CA ILE A 28 -4.55 -9.70 -3.00
C ILE A 28 -4.92 -9.06 -4.35
N LEU A 29 -4.29 -9.51 -5.44
CA LEU A 29 -4.55 -8.98 -6.78
C LEU A 29 -5.95 -9.34 -7.30
N LEU A 30 -6.46 -10.54 -6.99
CA LEU A 30 -7.82 -10.91 -7.35
C LEU A 30 -8.83 -10.09 -6.54
N ALA A 31 -8.67 -10.01 -5.22
CA ALA A 31 -9.51 -9.19 -4.35
C ALA A 31 -9.60 -7.74 -4.82
N SER A 32 -8.45 -7.13 -5.15
CA SER A 32 -8.38 -5.78 -5.71
C SER A 32 -9.15 -5.67 -7.04
N SER A 33 -9.01 -6.65 -7.94
CA SER A 33 -9.66 -6.63 -9.27
C SER A 33 -11.18 -6.69 -9.20
N ILE A 34 -11.74 -7.32 -8.15
CA ILE A 34 -13.19 -7.45 -7.92
C ILE A 34 -13.72 -6.48 -6.86
N LYS A 35 -12.86 -5.61 -6.31
CA LYS A 35 -13.19 -4.62 -5.28
C LYS A 35 -13.72 -5.26 -3.98
N LEU A 36 -13.18 -6.38 -3.57
CA LEU A 36 -13.41 -7.03 -2.28
C LEU A 36 -12.15 -6.98 -1.42
N ASN A 37 -12.30 -7.15 -0.10
CA ASN A 37 -11.17 -7.48 0.74
C ASN A 37 -10.82 -8.99 0.59
N ARG A 38 -9.63 -9.38 1.02
CA ARG A 38 -9.12 -10.76 0.89
C ARG A 38 -10.01 -11.77 1.62
N ALA A 39 -10.52 -11.46 2.82
CA ALA A 39 -11.38 -12.35 3.58
C ALA A 39 -12.68 -12.64 2.81
N ASN A 40 -13.35 -11.60 2.31
CA ASN A 40 -14.57 -11.76 1.51
C ASN A 40 -14.33 -12.49 0.19
N LEU A 41 -13.15 -12.34 -0.44
CA LEU A 41 -12.81 -13.18 -1.60
C LEU A 41 -12.79 -14.66 -1.23
N LEU A 42 -12.09 -15.02 -0.13
CA LEU A 42 -11.93 -16.42 0.28
C LEU A 42 -13.24 -17.09 0.70
N LEU A 43 -14.16 -16.33 1.28
CA LEU A 43 -15.50 -16.82 1.62
C LEU A 43 -16.40 -17.01 0.38
N ASN A 44 -16.05 -16.45 -0.77
CA ASN A 44 -16.90 -16.42 -1.97
C ASN A 44 -16.25 -17.04 -3.21
N LEU A 45 -15.38 -18.03 -3.03
CA LEU A 45 -14.58 -18.62 -4.12
C LEU A 45 -15.42 -19.24 -5.25
N ASN A 46 -16.63 -19.66 -4.98
CA ASN A 46 -17.54 -20.27 -5.97
C ASN A 46 -18.25 -19.22 -6.86
N ASN A 47 -18.19 -17.94 -6.53
CA ASN A 47 -18.85 -16.88 -7.29
C ASN A 47 -18.25 -16.71 -8.69
N LYS A 48 -19.10 -16.44 -9.68
CA LYS A 48 -18.68 -16.19 -11.06
C LYS A 48 -17.97 -14.84 -11.18
N ILE A 49 -16.84 -14.79 -11.89
CA ILE A 49 -16.11 -13.55 -12.16
C ILE A 49 -16.63 -12.86 -13.44
N LYS A 50 -16.82 -11.54 -13.38
CA LYS A 50 -17.15 -10.75 -14.56
C LYS A 50 -15.94 -10.68 -15.52
N LYS A 51 -16.18 -10.73 -16.83
CA LYS A 51 -15.13 -10.70 -17.88
C LYS A 51 -14.14 -9.53 -17.70
N LYS A 52 -14.64 -8.34 -17.37
CA LYS A 52 -13.81 -7.13 -17.08
C LYS A 52 -12.85 -7.37 -15.92
N ASN A 53 -13.34 -7.88 -14.80
CA ASN A 53 -12.53 -8.11 -13.59
C ASN A 53 -11.45 -9.17 -13.82
N LYS A 54 -11.81 -10.24 -14.56
CA LYS A 54 -10.86 -11.27 -14.99
C LYS A 54 -9.72 -10.67 -15.81
N LYS A 55 -10.03 -9.80 -16.79
CA LYS A 55 -9.02 -9.10 -17.60
C LYS A 55 -8.10 -8.23 -16.71
N THR A 56 -8.70 -7.45 -15.81
CA THR A 56 -7.94 -6.65 -14.83
C THR A 56 -7.00 -7.51 -14.01
N PHE A 57 -7.49 -8.60 -13.42
CA PHE A 57 -6.68 -9.52 -12.62
C PHE A 57 -5.45 -10.02 -13.39
N PHE A 58 -5.62 -10.56 -14.60
CA PHE A 58 -4.48 -11.07 -15.36
C PHE A 58 -3.50 -9.96 -15.79
N ASN A 59 -3.95 -8.73 -15.98
CA ASN A 59 -3.06 -7.59 -16.19
C ASN A 59 -2.20 -7.33 -14.93
N LEU A 60 -2.79 -7.40 -13.73
CA LEU A 60 -2.04 -7.24 -12.47
C LEU A 60 -1.05 -8.39 -12.25
N ILE A 61 -1.46 -9.65 -12.52
CA ILE A 61 -0.58 -10.83 -12.50
C ILE A 61 0.60 -10.65 -13.47
N ASN A 62 0.35 -10.13 -14.68
CA ASN A 62 1.40 -9.86 -15.67
C ASN A 62 2.41 -8.80 -15.22
N ARG A 63 2.01 -7.84 -14.39
CA ARG A 63 2.93 -6.89 -13.74
C ARG A 63 3.72 -7.60 -12.64
N ARG A 64 3.03 -8.36 -11.78
CA ARG A 64 3.66 -9.03 -10.63
C ARG A 64 4.68 -10.10 -11.03
N LYS A 65 4.42 -10.90 -12.07
CA LYS A 65 5.38 -11.89 -12.58
C LYS A 65 6.71 -11.29 -13.05
N LYS A 66 6.75 -9.97 -13.33
CA LYS A 66 7.96 -9.20 -13.65
C LYS A 66 8.63 -8.63 -12.38
N ASN A 67 8.33 -9.17 -11.21
CA ASN A 67 8.82 -8.73 -9.90
C ASN A 67 8.40 -7.30 -9.49
N GLU A 68 7.39 -6.69 -10.15
CA GLU A 68 6.88 -5.40 -9.71
C GLU A 68 6.26 -5.55 -8.30
N PRO A 69 6.65 -4.72 -7.31
CA PRO A 69 6.10 -4.79 -5.96
C PRO A 69 4.58 -4.60 -5.91
N ILE A 70 3.89 -5.38 -5.07
CA ILE A 70 2.43 -5.30 -4.90
C ILE A 70 1.95 -3.87 -4.60
N ALA A 71 2.65 -3.13 -3.74
CA ALA A 71 2.28 -1.76 -3.40
C ALA A 71 2.28 -0.82 -4.63
N TYR A 72 3.23 -0.98 -5.56
CA TYR A 72 3.22 -0.20 -6.81
C TYR A 72 2.14 -0.67 -7.79
N ILE A 73 1.82 -1.97 -7.78
CA ILE A 73 0.73 -2.52 -8.62
C ILE A 73 -0.61 -1.98 -8.15
N LEU A 74 -0.85 -1.96 -6.84
CA LEU A 74 -2.09 -1.48 -6.23
C LEU A 74 -2.18 0.05 -6.16
N GLY A 75 -1.01 0.72 -6.10
CA GLY A 75 -0.92 2.17 -5.95
C GLY A 75 -1.08 2.66 -4.52
N TYR A 76 -1.13 1.76 -3.54
CA TYR A 76 -1.18 2.11 -2.12
C TYR A 76 -0.45 1.09 -1.24
N LYS A 77 -0.13 1.52 -0.02
CA LYS A 77 0.42 0.70 1.07
C LYS A 77 -0.18 1.15 2.39
N GLU A 78 -0.61 0.21 3.19
CA GLU A 78 -0.98 0.47 4.57
C GLU A 78 0.28 0.75 5.40
N PHE A 79 0.21 1.80 6.21
CA PHE A 79 1.23 2.19 7.17
C PHE A 79 0.54 2.95 8.31
N TRP A 80 0.85 2.61 9.56
CA TRP A 80 0.24 3.21 10.75
C TRP A 80 -1.30 3.27 10.69
N LYS A 81 -1.94 2.11 10.35
CA LYS A 81 -3.42 1.96 10.23
C LYS A 81 -4.06 2.87 9.15
N LYS A 82 -3.27 3.48 8.29
CA LYS A 82 -3.75 4.37 7.22
C LYS A 82 -3.24 3.89 5.86
N ASN A 83 -4.02 4.15 4.82
CA ASN A 83 -3.61 3.86 3.45
C ASN A 83 -2.93 5.06 2.81
N PHE A 84 -1.67 4.90 2.43
CA PHE A 84 -0.91 5.90 1.71
C PHE A 84 -0.83 5.57 0.23
N LYS A 85 -1.08 6.53 -0.64
CA LYS A 85 -0.77 6.40 -2.07
C LYS A 85 0.72 6.17 -2.24
N ILE A 86 1.07 5.21 -3.12
CA ILE A 86 2.45 4.81 -3.39
C ILE A 86 2.63 4.70 -4.90
N ASN A 87 3.76 5.19 -5.37
CA ASN A 87 4.24 5.00 -6.73
C ASN A 87 5.78 4.95 -6.75
N LYS A 88 6.36 4.81 -7.93
CA LYS A 88 7.82 4.69 -8.08
C LYS A 88 8.62 5.96 -7.70
N SER A 89 7.96 7.03 -7.28
CA SER A 89 8.62 8.29 -6.87
C SER A 89 9.11 8.28 -5.42
N ALA A 90 8.66 7.32 -4.61
CA ALA A 90 9.05 7.20 -3.21
C ALA A 90 9.25 5.73 -2.84
N LEU A 91 10.10 5.50 -1.84
CA LEU A 91 10.28 4.18 -1.26
C LEU A 91 8.94 3.67 -0.68
N ILE A 92 8.68 2.37 -0.84
CA ILE A 92 7.54 1.72 -0.20
C ILE A 92 7.77 1.71 1.32
N PRO A 93 6.86 2.26 2.14
CA PRO A 93 6.97 2.21 3.59
C PRO A 93 7.19 0.79 4.10
N ARG A 94 8.17 0.62 4.99
CA ARG A 94 8.48 -0.67 5.61
C ARG A 94 7.80 -0.77 6.97
N PRO A 95 7.35 -1.97 7.39
CA PRO A 95 6.75 -2.15 8.71
C PRO A 95 7.65 -1.66 9.85
N ASP A 96 8.95 -1.94 9.78
CA ASP A 96 9.94 -1.53 10.78
C ASP A 96 10.01 -0.01 10.97
N THR A 97 9.62 0.77 9.96
CA THR A 97 9.56 2.23 10.04
C THR A 97 8.45 2.71 10.99
N GLU A 98 7.47 1.88 11.31
CA GLU A 98 6.43 2.20 12.29
C GLU A 98 7.01 2.35 13.71
N ILE A 99 8.13 1.68 14.01
CA ILE A 99 8.88 1.84 15.27
C ILE A 99 9.33 3.30 15.43
N LEU A 100 9.75 3.96 14.35
CA LEU A 100 10.13 5.38 14.40
C LEU A 100 8.92 6.26 14.79
N VAL A 101 7.76 6.01 14.21
CA VAL A 101 6.53 6.73 14.58
C VAL A 101 6.22 6.52 16.06
N GLU A 102 6.31 5.28 16.56
CA GLU A 102 6.12 4.97 17.99
C GLU A 102 7.08 5.79 18.88
N GLN A 103 8.37 5.81 18.57
CA GLN A 103 9.34 6.55 19.39
C GLN A 103 9.06 8.06 19.37
N VAL A 104 8.79 8.63 18.21
CA VAL A 104 8.41 10.06 18.10
C VAL A 104 7.15 10.34 18.96
N LEU A 105 6.16 9.46 18.94
CA LEU A 105 4.93 9.61 19.72
C LEU A 105 5.12 9.46 21.23
N LYS A 106 6.16 8.75 21.70
CA LYS A 106 6.55 8.70 23.11
C LYS A 106 7.15 10.03 23.58
N GLU A 107 7.99 10.64 22.75
CA GLU A 107 8.63 11.94 23.04
C GLU A 107 7.64 13.12 22.96
N LEU A 108 6.71 13.06 22.02
CA LEU A 108 5.69 14.10 21.82
C LEU A 108 4.42 13.78 22.62
N LYS A 109 4.15 14.53 23.68
CA LYS A 109 2.91 14.39 24.44
C LYS A 109 1.70 14.76 23.59
N LYS A 110 0.52 14.19 23.89
CA LYS A 110 -0.71 14.34 23.10
C LYS A 110 -1.13 15.80 22.91
N ASN A 111 -0.86 16.66 23.89
CA ASN A 111 -1.25 18.06 23.89
C ASN A 111 -0.13 19.02 23.44
N ASP A 112 1.04 18.52 23.09
CA ASP A 112 2.15 19.34 22.63
C ASP A 112 1.82 19.99 21.27
N SER A 113 2.20 21.27 21.17
CA SER A 113 2.20 22.02 19.90
C SER A 113 3.64 22.19 19.47
N LYS A 114 4.14 21.25 18.66
CA LYS A 114 5.53 21.23 18.17
C LYS A 114 5.58 21.42 16.67
N GLN A 115 6.68 21.98 16.20
CA GLN A 115 7.04 21.95 14.79
C GLN A 115 7.96 20.76 14.53
N ILE A 116 7.62 19.96 13.52
CA ILE A 116 8.29 18.69 13.19
C ILE A 116 8.80 18.78 11.77
N LEU A 117 10.07 18.45 11.57
CA LEU A 117 10.68 18.38 10.24
C LEU A 117 11.01 16.92 9.89
N ASP A 118 10.48 16.45 8.74
CA ASP A 118 10.76 15.14 8.17
C ASP A 118 11.67 15.29 6.95
N ILE A 119 12.93 14.88 7.09
CA ILE A 119 13.96 15.00 6.04
C ILE A 119 14.00 13.70 5.25
N GLY A 120 13.75 13.80 3.92
CA GLY A 120 13.56 12.63 3.08
C GLY A 120 12.15 12.05 3.20
N THR A 121 11.13 12.92 3.25
CA THR A 121 9.75 12.54 3.59
C THR A 121 9.12 11.49 2.66
N GLY A 122 9.63 11.31 1.44
CA GLY A 122 9.15 10.29 0.50
C GLY A 122 7.65 10.40 0.21
N SER A 123 6.88 9.43 0.66
CA SER A 123 5.42 9.43 0.56
C SER A 123 4.71 10.29 1.62
N GLY A 124 5.45 10.83 2.57
CA GLY A 124 4.91 11.55 3.72
C GLY A 124 4.40 10.63 4.84
N CYS A 125 4.61 9.31 4.75
CA CYS A 125 3.96 8.35 5.65
C CYS A 125 4.36 8.56 7.12
N ILE A 126 5.60 8.94 7.44
CA ILE A 126 6.06 9.16 8.82
C ILE A 126 5.42 10.44 9.37
N ILE A 127 5.68 11.57 8.74
CA ILE A 127 5.21 12.87 9.23
C ILE A 127 3.69 12.91 9.34
N LEU A 128 2.96 12.42 8.34
CA LEU A 128 1.50 12.41 8.33
C LEU A 128 0.92 11.47 9.41
N SER A 129 1.57 10.33 9.67
CA SER A 129 1.18 9.45 10.78
C SER A 129 1.34 10.12 12.14
N VAL A 130 2.48 10.81 12.36
CA VAL A 130 2.72 11.56 13.60
C VAL A 130 1.69 12.68 13.77
N LEU A 131 1.45 13.48 12.73
CA LEU A 131 0.49 14.60 12.78
C LEU A 131 -0.95 14.13 12.97
N ASN A 132 -1.31 12.95 12.47
CA ASN A 132 -2.62 12.35 12.73
C ASN A 132 -2.84 12.04 14.22
N GLU A 133 -1.78 11.67 14.94
CA GLU A 133 -1.81 11.39 16.39
C GLU A 133 -1.56 12.66 17.25
N ARG A 134 -1.00 13.73 16.67
CA ARG A 134 -0.60 14.98 17.35
C ARG A 134 -1.20 16.20 16.67
N LYS A 135 -2.53 16.34 16.77
CA LYS A 135 -3.34 17.33 16.03
C LYS A 135 -2.99 18.79 16.30
N LYS A 136 -2.29 19.10 17.41
CA LYS A 136 -1.84 20.46 17.73
C LYS A 136 -0.46 20.79 17.17
N SER A 137 0.25 19.79 16.64
CA SER A 137 1.58 19.96 16.06
C SER A 137 1.52 20.28 14.57
N PHE A 138 2.57 20.91 14.06
CA PHE A 138 2.76 21.26 12.64
C PHE A 138 3.93 20.48 12.06
N GLY A 139 3.85 20.08 10.80
CA GLY A 139 4.90 19.31 10.16
C GLY A 139 5.31 19.85 8.80
N TYR A 140 6.61 19.77 8.55
CA TYR A 140 7.23 20.09 7.27
C TYR A 140 7.94 18.85 6.73
N GLY A 141 7.57 18.40 5.53
CA GLY A 141 8.26 17.32 4.83
C GLY A 141 9.14 17.90 3.72
N ILE A 142 10.41 17.54 3.69
CA ILE A 142 11.31 17.90 2.60
C ILE A 142 11.86 16.63 1.93
N ASP A 143 12.13 16.71 0.64
CA ASP A 143 12.71 15.64 -0.15
C ASP A 143 13.45 16.23 -1.35
N ILE A 144 14.55 15.60 -1.77
CA ILE A 144 15.28 15.98 -2.97
C ILE A 144 14.44 15.76 -4.24
N SER A 145 13.52 14.78 -4.21
CA SER A 145 12.65 14.44 -5.33
C SER A 145 11.37 15.27 -5.31
N LYS A 146 11.23 16.20 -6.25
CA LYS A 146 9.97 16.94 -6.46
C LYS A 146 8.76 16.01 -6.68
N LYS A 147 8.98 14.82 -7.27
CA LYS A 147 7.93 13.81 -7.47
C LYS A 147 7.50 13.19 -6.14
N ALA A 148 8.44 12.96 -5.21
CA ALA A 148 8.13 12.48 -3.86
C ALA A 148 7.33 13.53 -3.09
N ILE A 149 7.72 14.81 -3.12
CA ILE A 149 6.96 15.92 -2.52
C ILE A 149 5.52 15.97 -3.07
N ASN A 150 5.32 15.81 -4.37
CA ASN A 150 3.98 15.80 -4.96
C ASN A 150 3.13 14.60 -4.46
N LEU A 151 3.77 13.44 -4.27
CA LEU A 151 3.12 12.28 -3.68
C LEU A 151 2.75 12.52 -2.22
N ALA A 152 3.67 13.07 -1.41
CA ALA A 152 3.42 13.44 -0.01
C ALA A 152 2.27 14.45 0.11
N LYS A 153 2.25 15.51 -0.72
CA LYS A 153 1.13 16.46 -0.78
C LYS A 153 -0.20 15.80 -1.15
N SER A 154 -0.19 14.81 -2.08
CA SER A 154 -1.38 14.03 -2.41
C SER A 154 -1.86 13.21 -1.23
N ASN A 155 -0.95 12.62 -0.45
CA ASN A 155 -1.28 11.88 0.76
C ASN A 155 -1.80 12.80 1.86
N ALA A 156 -1.19 13.97 2.07
CA ALA A 156 -1.65 14.94 3.06
C ALA A 156 -3.11 15.42 2.84
N LYS A 157 -3.58 15.43 1.59
CA LYS A 157 -4.99 15.78 1.27
C LYS A 157 -5.99 14.67 1.59
N ILE A 158 -5.54 13.45 1.81
CA ILE A 158 -6.39 12.26 2.01
C ILE A 158 -6.45 11.88 3.49
N GLN A 159 -5.39 12.19 4.23
CA GLN A 159 -5.23 11.86 5.65
C GLN A 159 -5.85 12.92 6.57
#